data_f1c38b582adcc65dd858338ce938c11d
#
_entry.id   f1c38b582adcc65dd858338ce938c11d
#
_cell.length_a   1.000
_cell.length_b   1.000
_cell.length_c   1.000
_cell.angle_alpha   90.00
_cell.angle_beta   90.00
_cell.angle_gamma   90.00
#
_symmetry.space_group_name_H-M   'P 1'
#
loop_
_entity.id
_entity.type
_entity.pdbx_description
1 polymer ?
#
loop_
_entity_poly.entity_id
_entity_poly.type
_entity_poly.pdbx_seq_one_letter_code
_entity_poly.pdbx_strand_id
1 'polypeptide(L)'
;MQELTEKIINMERSALDRWGKVDPAGYLEITAPEVTYFDPFTNQRIDGLSAFKQYLAPITGKIHIEHYDMINPQVRHYGDVAILTFNLVDVAREPDSDKIVTLRWNSTEIYCRIDGSWKIVHSHWSYTNPQT
;
A
#
# COMPACT_ATOMS: atom_id res chain seq x y z
N MET A 1 5.20 20.25 -8.69
CA MET A 1 4.71 19.93 -7.37
C MET A 1 3.34 19.29 -7.45
N GLN A 2 2.35 19.97 -8.02
CA GLN A 2 1.03 19.34 -8.18
C GLN A 2 1.08 18.12 -9.08
N GLU A 3 1.87 18.18 -10.15
CA GLU A 3 2.03 17.05 -11.06
C GLU A 3 2.63 15.83 -10.37
N LEU A 4 3.63 16.04 -9.49
CA LEU A 4 4.22 14.95 -8.74
C LEU A 4 3.23 14.39 -7.73
N THR A 5 2.48 15.26 -7.04
CA THR A 5 1.45 14.84 -6.10
C THR A 5 0.44 13.92 -6.79
N GLU A 6 -0.07 14.33 -7.95
CA GLU A 6 -1.02 13.54 -8.71
C GLU A 6 -0.42 12.21 -9.19
N LYS A 7 0.84 12.25 -9.63
CA LYS A 7 1.53 11.05 -10.08
C LYS A 7 1.65 10.02 -8.97
N ILE A 8 2.10 10.43 -7.78
CA ILE A 8 2.27 9.53 -6.64
C ILE A 8 0.93 8.96 -6.20
N ILE A 9 -0.09 9.81 -6.07
CA ILE A 9 -1.43 9.36 -5.69
C ILE A 9 -1.98 8.36 -6.70
N ASN A 10 -1.79 8.64 -8.00
CA ASN A 10 -2.27 7.73 -9.05
C ASN A 10 -1.52 6.41 -9.07
N MET A 11 -0.23 6.40 -8.77
CA MET A 11 0.54 5.16 -8.62
C MET A 11 -0.03 4.29 -7.49
N GLU A 12 -0.32 4.94 -6.35
CA GLU A 12 -0.90 4.24 -5.21
C GLU A 12 -2.29 3.69 -5.53
N ARG A 13 -3.15 4.50 -6.16
CA ARG A 13 -4.49 4.07 -6.54
C ARG A 13 -4.46 2.90 -7.51
N SER A 14 -3.56 2.93 -8.49
CA SER A 14 -3.43 1.81 -9.44
C SER A 14 -3.03 0.52 -8.74
N ALA A 15 -2.11 0.62 -7.77
CA ALA A 15 -1.69 -0.53 -6.99
C ALA A 15 -2.81 -1.06 -6.10
N LEU A 16 -3.58 -0.15 -5.47
CA LEU A 16 -4.73 -0.53 -4.64
C LEU A 16 -5.83 -1.20 -5.47
N ASP A 17 -6.07 -0.69 -6.68
CA ASP A 17 -7.06 -1.29 -7.58
C ASP A 17 -6.70 -2.74 -7.92
N ARG A 18 -5.43 -2.99 -8.23
CA ARG A 18 -4.96 -4.36 -8.52
C ARG A 18 -4.95 -5.23 -7.27
N TRP A 19 -4.55 -4.67 -6.14
CA TRP A 19 -4.56 -5.38 -4.86
C TRP A 19 -5.98 -5.89 -4.54
N GLY A 20 -6.98 -5.02 -4.72
CA GLY A 20 -8.37 -5.37 -4.45
C GLY A 20 -8.92 -6.44 -5.40
N LYS A 21 -8.24 -6.68 -6.52
CA LYS A 21 -8.58 -7.72 -7.49
C LYS A 21 -7.68 -8.94 -7.34
N VAL A 22 -7.14 -9.14 -6.14
CA VAL A 22 -6.27 -10.26 -5.74
C VAL A 22 -4.94 -10.32 -6.51
N ASP A 23 -4.46 -9.16 -6.96
CA ASP A 23 -3.22 -9.04 -7.73
C ASP A 23 -2.20 -8.16 -7.00
N PRO A 24 -1.32 -8.72 -6.16
CA PRO A 24 -0.33 -7.94 -5.44
C PRO A 24 0.79 -7.42 -6.34
N ALA A 25 0.88 -7.86 -7.58
CA ALA A 25 1.93 -7.43 -8.50
C ALA A 25 1.90 -5.92 -8.73
N GLY A 26 0.74 -5.28 -8.58
CA GLY A 26 0.64 -3.82 -8.70
C GLY A 26 1.57 -3.10 -7.74
N TYR A 27 1.61 -3.54 -6.48
CA TYR A 27 2.54 -2.99 -5.49
C TYR A 27 3.97 -3.42 -5.76
N LEU A 28 4.18 -4.68 -6.11
CA LEU A 28 5.53 -5.18 -6.35
C LEU A 28 6.23 -4.44 -7.49
N GLU A 29 5.48 -4.03 -8.50
CA GLU A 29 6.04 -3.30 -9.66
C GLU A 29 6.51 -1.89 -9.32
N ILE A 30 5.93 -1.27 -8.30
CA ILE A 30 6.31 0.09 -7.89
C ILE A 30 7.15 0.11 -6.61
N THR A 31 7.63 -1.05 -6.17
CA THR A 31 8.40 -1.19 -4.93
C THR A 31 9.87 -1.43 -5.25
N ALA A 32 10.74 -0.71 -4.56
CA ALA A 32 12.18 -0.80 -4.75
C ALA A 32 12.75 -2.09 -4.14
N PRO A 33 13.91 -2.58 -4.67
CA PRO A 33 14.53 -3.78 -4.12
C PRO A 33 14.89 -3.69 -2.63
N GLU A 34 15.18 -2.49 -2.13
CA GLU A 34 15.61 -2.27 -0.74
C GLU A 34 14.46 -1.91 0.21
N VAL A 35 13.23 -2.15 -0.19
CA VAL A 35 12.04 -1.77 0.59
C VAL A 35 12.08 -2.32 2.01
N THR A 36 11.51 -1.54 2.94
CA THR A 36 11.17 -2.02 4.29
C THR A 36 9.67 -1.88 4.49
N TYR A 37 9.09 -2.82 5.25
CA TYR A 37 7.63 -2.92 5.31
C TYR A 37 7.13 -3.35 6.69
N PHE A 38 6.07 -2.70 7.14
CA PHE A 38 5.31 -3.09 8.33
C PHE A 38 3.82 -3.11 8.02
N ASP A 39 3.10 -4.04 8.63
CA ASP A 39 1.63 -3.98 8.70
C ASP A 39 1.18 -4.60 10.04
N PRO A 40 -0.14 -4.64 10.33
CA PRO A 40 -0.60 -5.17 11.61
C PRO A 40 -0.29 -6.65 11.85
N PHE A 41 0.10 -7.38 10.83
CA PHE A 41 0.31 -8.82 10.92
C PHE A 41 1.79 -9.20 10.93
N THR A 42 2.68 -8.24 10.70
CA THR A 42 4.12 -8.51 10.78
C THR A 42 4.56 -8.47 12.23
N ASN A 43 5.41 -9.41 12.64
CA ASN A 43 5.99 -9.40 13.99
C ASN A 43 7.36 -8.72 14.01
N GLN A 44 7.89 -8.38 12.86
CA GLN A 44 9.14 -7.64 12.72
C GLN A 44 9.17 -7.01 11.33
N ARG A 45 10.12 -6.10 11.12
CA ARG A 45 10.26 -5.43 9.83
C ARG A 45 10.63 -6.43 8.74
N ILE A 46 9.94 -6.32 7.61
CA ILE A 46 10.30 -7.08 6.42
C ILE A 46 11.32 -6.26 5.63
N ASP A 47 12.46 -6.85 5.36
CA ASP A 47 13.57 -6.20 4.66
C ASP A 47 13.73 -6.78 3.26
N GLY A 48 13.57 -5.92 2.26
CA GLY A 48 13.84 -6.25 0.87
C GLY A 48 12.64 -6.77 0.10
N LEU A 49 12.69 -6.57 -1.21
CA LEU A 49 11.59 -6.93 -2.12
C LEU A 49 11.36 -8.44 -2.16
N SER A 50 12.43 -9.25 -2.11
CA SER A 50 12.30 -10.69 -2.14
C SER A 50 11.51 -11.20 -0.93
N ALA A 51 11.86 -10.72 0.28
CA ALA A 51 11.14 -11.09 1.50
C ALA A 51 9.71 -10.59 1.47
N PHE A 52 9.49 -9.37 0.96
CA PHE A 52 8.16 -8.80 0.82
C PHE A 52 7.29 -9.64 -0.12
N LYS A 53 7.86 -10.06 -1.24
CA LYS A 53 7.17 -10.91 -2.20
C LYS A 53 6.78 -12.25 -1.58
N GLN A 54 7.68 -12.86 -0.80
CA GLN A 54 7.39 -14.11 -0.09
C GLN A 54 6.28 -13.92 0.95
N TYR A 55 6.29 -12.78 1.63
CA TYR A 55 5.26 -12.44 2.62
C TYR A 55 3.87 -12.32 1.97
N LEU A 56 3.80 -11.73 0.77
CA LEU A 56 2.53 -11.54 0.07
C LEU A 56 2.03 -12.80 -0.64
N ALA A 57 2.91 -13.75 -0.95
CA ALA A 57 2.54 -14.92 -1.74
C ALA A 57 1.35 -15.72 -1.17
N PRO A 58 1.28 -16.00 0.15
CA PRO A 58 0.15 -16.77 0.71
C PRO A 58 -1.20 -16.08 0.59
N ILE A 59 -1.23 -14.75 0.47
CA ILE A 59 -2.49 -14.00 0.39
C ILE A 59 -2.88 -13.67 -1.05
N THR A 60 -2.03 -14.02 -2.01
CA THR A 60 -2.36 -13.85 -3.43
C THR A 60 -3.60 -14.67 -3.77
N GLY A 61 -4.59 -14.01 -4.37
CA GLY A 61 -5.85 -14.66 -4.73
C GLY A 61 -6.85 -14.76 -3.59
N LYS A 62 -6.52 -14.26 -2.39
CA LYS A 62 -7.39 -14.38 -1.22
C LYS A 62 -7.99 -13.07 -0.75
N ILE A 63 -7.42 -11.94 -1.18
CA ILE A 63 -7.94 -10.64 -0.80
C ILE A 63 -8.85 -10.14 -1.91
N HIS A 64 -10.07 -9.78 -1.53
CA HIS A 64 -11.02 -9.20 -2.46
C HIS A 64 -11.64 -7.95 -1.83
N ILE A 65 -11.28 -6.79 -2.36
CA ILE A 65 -11.82 -5.52 -1.89
C ILE A 65 -12.95 -5.12 -2.83
N GLU A 66 -14.16 -5.02 -2.26
CA GLU A 66 -15.34 -4.62 -3.02
C GLU A 66 -15.29 -3.12 -3.34
N HIS A 67 -14.79 -2.33 -2.39
CA HIS A 67 -14.79 -0.88 -2.50
C HIS A 67 -13.75 -0.31 -1.52
N TYR A 68 -13.12 0.80 -1.90
CA TYR A 68 -12.25 1.54 -0.97
C TYR A 68 -12.37 3.03 -1.21
N ASP A 69 -12.12 3.79 -0.14
CA ASP A 69 -11.98 5.25 -0.20
C ASP A 69 -10.60 5.63 0.32
N MET A 70 -9.85 6.36 -0.49
CA MET A 70 -8.59 6.97 -0.08
C MET A 70 -8.91 8.37 0.46
N ILE A 71 -8.68 8.57 1.76
CA ILE A 71 -9.12 9.77 2.46
C ILE A 71 -7.94 10.69 2.71
N ASN A 72 -8.09 11.95 2.31
CA ASN A 72 -7.12 13.03 2.52
C ASN A 72 -5.69 12.65 2.13
N PRO A 73 -5.45 12.14 0.94
CA PRO A 73 -4.07 11.85 0.52
C PRO A 73 -3.26 13.15 0.46
N GLN A 74 -2.08 13.09 1.05
CA GLN A 74 -1.15 14.21 1.07
C GLN A 74 0.21 13.72 0.65
N VAL A 75 0.86 14.46 -0.25
CA VAL A 75 2.22 14.17 -0.69
C VAL A 75 3.12 15.33 -0.26
N ARG A 76 4.20 15.01 0.46
CA ARG A 76 5.25 15.95 0.78
C ARG A 76 6.50 15.58 -0.01
N HIS A 77 7.10 16.56 -0.65
CA HIS A 77 8.20 16.33 -1.58
C HIS A 77 9.49 16.95 -1.04
N TYR A 78 10.54 16.13 -0.92
CA TYR A 78 11.85 16.54 -0.42
C TYR A 78 12.93 15.99 -1.36
N GLY A 79 13.29 16.77 -2.39
CA GLY A 79 14.27 16.31 -3.38
C GLY A 79 13.79 15.06 -4.09
N ASP A 80 14.54 13.97 -3.97
CA ASP A 80 14.20 12.69 -4.61
C ASP A 80 13.33 11.80 -3.71
N VAL A 81 12.74 12.37 -2.67
CA VAL A 81 11.86 11.65 -1.73
C VAL A 81 10.47 12.27 -1.75
N ALA A 82 9.45 11.45 -1.83
CA ALA A 82 8.06 11.88 -1.70
C ALA A 82 7.39 10.99 -0.64
N ILE A 83 6.74 11.63 0.33
CA ILE A 83 6.05 10.93 1.41
C ILE A 83 4.56 11.09 1.18
N LEU A 84 3.87 9.98 0.95
CA LEU A 84 2.42 9.92 0.82
C LEU A 84 1.83 9.41 2.12
N THR A 85 0.89 10.17 2.67
CA THR A 85 0.12 9.73 3.83
C THR A 85 -1.36 9.83 3.51
N PHE A 86 -2.13 8.85 3.97
CA PHE A 86 -3.58 8.86 3.80
C PHE A 86 -4.21 7.90 4.79
N ASN A 87 -5.52 8.04 4.95
CA ASN A 87 -6.34 7.02 5.59
C ASN A 87 -7.06 6.25 4.50
N LEU A 88 -7.25 4.96 4.73
CA LEU A 88 -8.00 4.11 3.81
C LEU A 88 -9.15 3.47 4.57
N VAL A 89 -10.32 3.48 3.95
CA VAL A 89 -11.46 2.68 4.41
C VAL A 89 -11.73 1.70 3.29
N ASP A 90 -11.68 0.41 3.59
CA ASP A 90 -12.03 -0.58 2.58
C ASP A 90 -13.12 -1.52 3.07
N VAL A 91 -13.90 -1.99 2.12
CA VAL A 91 -14.95 -2.99 2.35
C VAL A 91 -14.47 -4.24 1.64
N ALA A 92 -14.09 -5.24 2.40
CA ALA A 92 -13.44 -6.44 1.90
C ALA A 92 -14.28 -7.68 2.20
N ARG A 93 -14.17 -8.69 1.34
CA ARG A 93 -14.75 -10.00 1.58
C ARG A 93 -13.70 -10.88 2.24
N GLU A 94 -14.07 -11.53 3.35
CA GLU A 94 -13.17 -12.44 4.03
C GLU A 94 -12.86 -13.65 3.13
N PRO A 95 -11.61 -14.17 3.18
CA PRO A 95 -11.26 -15.38 2.44
C PRO A 95 -12.16 -16.55 2.83
N ASP A 96 -12.59 -17.32 1.85
CA ASP A 96 -13.38 -18.54 2.06
C ASP A 96 -14.71 -18.30 2.77
N SER A 97 -15.25 -17.10 2.65
CA SER A 97 -16.50 -16.72 3.31
C SER A 97 -17.20 -15.64 2.47
N ASP A 98 -18.52 -15.50 2.70
CA ASP A 98 -19.28 -14.39 2.12
C ASP A 98 -19.36 -13.20 3.05
N LYS A 99 -18.68 -13.28 4.19
CA LYS A 99 -18.71 -12.20 5.17
C LYS A 99 -17.94 -10.99 4.67
N ILE A 100 -18.58 -9.83 4.76
CA ILE A 100 -18.01 -8.56 4.37
C ILE A 100 -17.62 -7.79 5.62
N VAL A 101 -16.39 -7.28 5.63
CA VAL A 101 -15.86 -6.50 6.75
C VAL A 101 -15.39 -5.14 6.25
N THR A 102 -15.54 -4.13 7.10
CA THR A 102 -15.01 -2.78 6.84
C THR A 102 -13.75 -2.60 7.68
N LEU A 103 -12.66 -2.24 7.03
CA LEU A 103 -11.38 -2.01 7.69
C LEU A 103 -10.93 -0.59 7.47
N ARG A 104 -10.34 0.00 8.50
CA ARG A 104 -9.87 1.39 8.50
C ARG A 104 -8.40 1.43 8.82
N TRP A 105 -7.63 2.11 7.96
CA TRP A 105 -6.17 2.05 7.96
C TRP A 105 -5.54 3.43 8.05
N ASN A 106 -4.37 3.47 8.67
CA ASN A 106 -3.40 4.55 8.48
C ASN A 106 -2.33 4.03 7.54
N SER A 107 -1.92 4.83 6.57
CA SER A 107 -0.89 4.44 5.62
C SER A 107 0.15 5.53 5.45
N THR A 108 1.41 5.12 5.46
CA THR A 108 2.55 5.95 5.08
C THR A 108 3.34 5.19 4.02
N GLU A 109 3.49 5.82 2.86
CA GLU A 109 4.28 5.28 1.76
C GLU A 109 5.38 6.27 1.43
N ILE A 110 6.63 5.81 1.52
CA ILE A 110 7.77 6.65 1.17
C ILE A 110 8.26 6.21 -0.20
N TYR A 111 8.19 7.14 -1.16
CA TYR A 111 8.66 6.95 -2.52
C TYR A 111 10.01 7.64 -2.67
N CYS A 112 10.90 7.06 -3.45
CA CYS A 112 12.18 7.65 -3.80
C CYS A 112 12.35 7.58 -5.31
N ARG A 113 12.91 8.64 -5.91
CA ARG A 113 13.22 8.62 -7.33
C ARG A 113 14.57 7.95 -7.52
N ILE A 114 14.57 6.79 -8.18
CA ILE A 114 15.74 5.95 -8.41
C ILE A 114 15.84 5.74 -9.92
N ASP A 115 16.94 6.16 -10.52
CA ASP A 115 17.17 6.05 -11.95
C ASP A 115 16.00 6.59 -12.79
N GLY A 116 15.46 7.73 -12.35
CA GLY A 116 14.37 8.41 -13.06
C GLY A 116 12.98 7.89 -12.77
N SER A 117 12.84 6.83 -11.96
CA SER A 117 11.54 6.24 -11.62
C SER A 117 11.25 6.34 -10.14
N TRP A 118 10.01 6.67 -9.80
CA TRP A 118 9.58 6.71 -8.40
C TRP A 118 9.22 5.30 -7.95
N LYS A 119 9.79 4.88 -6.80
CA LYS A 119 9.56 3.54 -6.23
C LYS A 119 9.35 3.66 -4.73
N ILE A 120 8.52 2.79 -4.18
CA ILE A 120 8.31 2.72 -2.73
C ILE A 120 9.54 2.12 -2.07
N VAL A 121 10.12 2.84 -1.12
CA VAL A 121 11.27 2.36 -0.34
C VAL A 121 10.88 2.01 1.09
N HIS A 122 9.73 2.47 1.56
CA HIS A 122 9.18 2.09 2.88
C HIS A 122 7.66 2.18 2.82
N SER A 123 7.01 1.22 3.45
CA SER A 123 5.55 1.16 3.51
C SER A 123 5.15 0.74 4.92
N HIS A 124 4.22 1.47 5.52
CA HIS A 124 3.75 1.18 6.87
C HIS A 124 2.23 1.32 6.91
N TRP A 125 1.58 0.24 7.29
CA TRP A 125 0.13 0.19 7.45
C TRP A 125 -0.22 -0.18 8.88
N SER A 126 -1.16 0.55 9.47
CA SER A 126 -1.69 0.23 10.79
C SER A 126 -3.19 0.45 10.80
N TYR A 127 -3.86 -0.15 11.76
CA TYR A 127 -5.29 0.11 11.95
C TYR A 127 -5.50 1.43 12.67
N THR A 128 -6.62 2.09 12.37
CA THR A 128 -7.00 3.30 13.12
C THR A 128 -7.51 2.94 14.50
N ASN A 129 -7.57 3.92 15.37
CA ASN A 129 -8.15 3.79 16.72
C ASN A 129 -9.19 4.90 16.93
N PRO A 130 -10.50 4.58 17.06
CA PRO A 130 -11.05 3.24 16.97
C PRO A 130 -11.09 2.70 15.54
N GLN A 131 -11.27 1.40 15.44
CA GLN A 131 -11.38 0.74 14.14
C GLN A 131 -12.76 0.98 13.50
N THR A 132 -13.75 1.20 14.29
CA THR A 132 -15.14 1.41 13.83
C THR A 132 -15.55 2.86 13.81
#